data_3aee5adbe118d7962a746acdd9d446dd
#
_entry.id   3aee5adbe118d7962a746acdd9d446dd
#
_cell.length_a   1.000
_cell.length_b   1.000
_cell.length_c   1.000
_cell.angle_alpha   90.00
_cell.angle_beta   90.00
_cell.angle_gamma   90.00
#
_symmetry.space_group_name_H-M   'P 1'
#
loop_
_entity.id
_entity.type
_entity.pdbx_description
1 polymer ?
#
loop_
_entity_poly.entity_id
_entity_poly.type
_entity_poly.pdbx_seq_one_letter_code
_entity_poly.pdbx_strand_id
1 'polypeptide(L)'
;GWDPGSDSVVRTLLEAIAPKGITYTNFGPGRSMGHSVAVRAIDGVKDALSMTIPVGTGIHRRMVYVELEEGADFKTVEAAIKSDPYFVNDETHVKQVPCVDDLNDVGHGVNLVRKGVSGKTHNQLFEFDMKINNPALTAQVLVCVARASMKQQPGCYTMIEVPVIDLLCGDREELIAHLV
;
A
#
# COMPACT_ATOMS: atom_id res chain seq x y z
N GLY A 1 2.75 -4.11 5.90
CA GLY A 1 2.18 -4.35 4.61
C GLY A 1 3.19 -4.32 3.48
N TRP A 2 2.73 -3.89 2.32
CA TRP A 2 3.63 -3.79 1.16
C TRP A 2 4.37 -2.44 1.13
N ASP A 3 3.80 -1.40 1.72
CA ASP A 3 4.43 -0.08 1.90
C ASP A 3 4.07 0.51 3.29
N PRO A 4 5.07 0.69 4.17
CA PRO A 4 6.42 0.15 4.06
C PRO A 4 6.45 -1.38 4.15
N GLY A 5 7.32 -2.02 3.37
CA GLY A 5 7.47 -3.47 3.36
C GLY A 5 8.16 -3.98 2.09
N SER A 6 7.42 -4.66 1.21
CA SER A 6 8.02 -5.26 0.01
C SER A 6 8.59 -4.24 -0.97
N ASP A 7 7.96 -3.09 -1.15
CA ASP A 7 8.51 -1.99 -1.97
C ASP A 7 9.76 -1.37 -1.33
N SER A 8 9.84 -1.37 0.01
CA SER A 8 11.04 -0.91 0.73
C SER A 8 12.23 -1.83 0.48
N VAL A 9 12.02 -3.14 0.37
CA VAL A 9 13.07 -4.11 -0.01
C VAL A 9 13.57 -3.81 -1.43
N VAL A 10 12.65 -3.60 -2.38
CA VAL A 10 13.01 -3.23 -3.76
C VAL A 10 13.81 -1.91 -3.78
N ARG A 11 13.33 -0.89 -3.09
CA ARG A 11 14.01 0.42 -2.98
C ARG A 11 15.43 0.26 -2.41
N THR A 12 15.60 -0.54 -1.37
CA THR A 12 16.91 -0.83 -0.77
C THR A 12 17.86 -1.47 -1.78
N LEU A 13 17.36 -2.47 -2.55
CA LEU A 13 18.15 -3.11 -3.59
C LEU A 13 18.58 -2.10 -4.66
N LEU A 14 17.66 -1.27 -5.16
CA LEU A 14 17.96 -0.28 -6.18
C LEU A 14 19.00 0.76 -5.69
N GLU A 15 18.94 1.15 -4.43
CA GLU A 15 19.93 2.03 -3.82
C GLU A 15 21.28 1.36 -3.63
N ALA A 16 21.31 0.10 -3.29
CA ALA A 16 22.56 -0.65 -3.14
C ALA A 16 23.31 -0.80 -4.47
N ILE A 17 22.61 -1.05 -5.58
CA ILE A 17 23.24 -1.25 -6.90
C ILE A 17 23.56 0.07 -7.63
N ALA A 18 22.94 1.17 -7.28
CA ALA A 18 23.27 2.52 -7.78
C ALA A 18 23.31 3.52 -6.61
N PRO A 19 24.37 3.49 -5.76
CA PRO A 19 24.39 4.18 -4.48
C PRO A 19 24.38 5.71 -4.58
N LYS A 20 24.85 6.26 -5.69
CA LYS A 20 24.81 7.72 -5.95
C LYS A 20 23.68 8.03 -6.92
N GLY A 21 22.59 8.62 -6.42
CA GLY A 21 21.45 8.94 -7.29
C GLY A 21 20.21 9.33 -6.54
N ILE A 22 19.10 9.33 -7.25
CA ILE A 22 17.80 9.75 -6.76
C ILE A 22 16.78 8.61 -6.98
N THR A 23 15.99 8.32 -5.96
CA THR A 23 14.82 7.44 -6.09
C THR A 23 13.56 8.30 -6.12
N TYR A 24 12.81 8.21 -7.20
CA TYR A 24 11.45 8.75 -7.28
C TYR A 24 10.47 7.67 -6.88
N THR A 25 9.54 8.02 -6.00
CA THR A 25 8.46 7.15 -5.59
C THR A 25 7.14 7.81 -5.96
N ASN A 26 6.39 7.20 -6.88
CA ASN A 26 5.11 7.69 -7.34
C ASN A 26 4.03 6.70 -6.92
N PHE A 27 3.26 7.08 -5.90
CA PHE A 27 2.07 6.32 -5.51
C PHE A 27 0.89 6.77 -6.37
N GLY A 28 0.24 5.83 -7.02
CA GLY A 28 -1.04 6.08 -7.68
C GLY A 28 -2.18 6.22 -6.68
N PRO A 29 -3.36 6.74 -7.13
CA PRO A 29 -4.59 6.63 -6.36
C PRO A 29 -4.85 5.19 -5.96
N GLY A 30 -5.28 4.95 -4.72
CA GLY A 30 -5.49 3.58 -4.30
C GLY A 30 -6.41 3.41 -3.11
N ARG A 31 -6.97 2.21 -2.99
CA ARG A 31 -7.82 1.81 -1.88
C ARG A 31 -7.10 1.92 -0.56
N SER A 32 -7.71 2.61 0.40
CA SER A 32 -7.29 2.60 1.78
C SER A 32 -8.15 1.64 2.61
N MET A 33 -7.54 0.59 3.15
CA MET A 33 -8.28 -0.42 3.93
C MET A 33 -8.80 0.15 5.24
N GLY A 34 -7.95 0.75 6.05
CA GLY A 34 -8.32 1.30 7.36
C GLY A 34 -9.42 2.36 7.26
N HIS A 35 -9.27 3.30 6.32
CA HIS A 35 -10.27 4.33 6.07
C HIS A 35 -11.61 3.75 5.58
N SER A 36 -11.58 2.74 4.71
CA SER A 36 -12.81 2.08 4.23
C SER A 36 -13.53 1.37 5.38
N VAL A 37 -12.79 0.70 6.27
CA VAL A 37 -13.37 0.05 7.46
C VAL A 37 -13.97 1.08 8.42
N ALA A 38 -13.29 2.21 8.66
CA ALA A 38 -13.79 3.29 9.51
C ALA A 38 -15.12 3.84 8.97
N VAL A 39 -15.24 4.07 7.66
CA VAL A 39 -16.49 4.55 7.05
C VAL A 39 -17.61 3.53 7.18
N ARG A 40 -17.33 2.24 6.99
CA ARG A 40 -18.34 1.17 7.14
C ARG A 40 -18.89 1.04 8.56
N ALA A 41 -18.16 1.55 9.54
CA ALA A 41 -18.61 1.55 10.95
C ALA A 41 -19.52 2.71 11.30
N ILE A 42 -19.77 3.65 10.39
CA ILE A 42 -20.64 4.81 10.58
C ILE A 42 -22.09 4.39 10.34
N ASP A 43 -22.97 4.77 11.26
CA ASP A 43 -24.41 4.50 11.16
C ASP A 43 -24.98 5.04 9.85
N GLY A 44 -25.79 4.22 9.18
CA GLY A 44 -26.41 4.55 7.90
C GLY A 44 -25.54 4.24 6.67
N VAL A 45 -24.33 3.72 6.85
CA VAL A 45 -23.48 3.25 5.76
C VAL A 45 -23.67 1.75 5.57
N LYS A 46 -24.15 1.35 4.39
CA LYS A 46 -24.27 -0.05 3.99
C LYS A 46 -22.94 -0.63 3.53
N ASP A 47 -22.21 0.10 2.68
CA ASP A 47 -20.84 -0.22 2.26
C ASP A 47 -20.08 1.05 1.87
N ALA A 48 -18.75 0.98 1.89
CA ALA A 48 -17.90 2.10 1.58
C ALA A 48 -16.54 1.70 1.01
N LEU A 49 -16.01 2.59 0.17
CA LEU A 49 -14.66 2.55 -0.36
C LEU A 49 -14.00 3.91 -0.19
N SER A 50 -12.89 3.97 0.54
CA SER A 50 -12.05 5.17 0.61
C SER A 50 -10.83 5.02 -0.28
N MET A 51 -10.62 6.02 -1.14
CA MET A 51 -9.45 6.15 -1.99
C MET A 51 -8.49 7.18 -1.42
N THR A 52 -7.23 6.81 -1.32
CA THR A 52 -6.13 7.74 -1.03
C THR A 52 -5.56 8.27 -2.34
N ILE A 53 -5.55 9.57 -2.51
CA ILE A 53 -4.97 10.25 -3.68
C ILE A 53 -3.82 11.11 -3.20
N PRO A 54 -2.57 10.75 -3.50
CA PRO A 54 -1.41 11.60 -3.20
C PRO A 54 -1.51 12.91 -4.00
N VAL A 55 -1.36 14.05 -3.33
CA VAL A 55 -1.40 15.39 -3.96
C VAL A 55 -0.14 16.21 -3.68
N GLY A 56 0.81 15.63 -2.96
CA GLY A 56 2.10 16.22 -2.63
C GLY A 56 2.87 15.33 -1.66
N THR A 57 4.07 15.73 -1.29
CA THR A 57 4.90 14.97 -0.34
C THR A 57 4.22 14.91 1.03
N GLY A 58 3.75 13.73 1.40
CA GLY A 58 3.05 13.51 2.67
C GLY A 58 1.65 14.11 2.75
N ILE A 59 1.11 14.65 1.65
CA ILE A 59 -0.22 15.25 1.59
C ILE A 59 -1.14 14.34 0.78
N HIS A 60 -2.30 14.04 1.34
CA HIS A 60 -3.28 13.15 0.72
C HIS A 60 -4.64 13.83 0.64
N ARG A 61 -5.37 13.49 -0.40
CA ARG A 61 -6.80 13.73 -0.54
C ARG A 61 -7.53 12.41 -0.39
N ARG A 62 -8.68 12.42 0.30
CA ARG A 62 -9.54 11.26 0.42
C ARG A 62 -10.76 11.41 -0.47
N MET A 63 -10.96 10.43 -1.35
CA MET A 63 -12.22 10.28 -2.08
C MET A 63 -12.96 9.10 -1.48
N VAL A 64 -14.08 9.36 -0.82
CA VAL A 64 -14.88 8.36 -0.14
C VAL A 64 -16.16 8.12 -0.92
N TYR A 65 -16.38 6.90 -1.32
CA TYR A 65 -17.61 6.46 -1.97
C TYR A 65 -18.42 5.67 -0.95
N VAL A 66 -19.69 6.03 -0.79
CA VAL A 66 -20.58 5.40 0.20
C VAL A 66 -21.85 4.89 -0.47
N GLU A 67 -22.20 3.66 -0.16
CA GLU A 67 -23.53 3.08 -0.37
C GLU A 67 -24.28 3.21 0.95
N LEU A 68 -25.45 3.86 0.92
CA LEU A 68 -26.22 4.14 2.12
C LEU A 68 -27.25 3.05 2.38
N GLU A 69 -27.57 2.83 3.64
CA GLU A 69 -28.74 2.08 4.06
C GLU A 69 -30.02 2.79 3.64
N GLU A 70 -31.11 2.03 3.54
CA GLU A 70 -32.41 2.59 3.18
C GLU A 70 -32.88 3.59 4.26
N GLY A 71 -33.20 4.80 3.82
CA GLY A 71 -33.65 5.90 4.69
C GLY A 71 -32.52 6.70 5.35
N ALA A 72 -31.24 6.36 5.14
CA ALA A 72 -30.13 7.13 5.70
C ALA A 72 -29.97 8.49 5.00
N ASP A 73 -29.65 9.53 5.79
CA ASP A 73 -29.42 10.88 5.26
C ASP A 73 -27.95 11.07 4.89
N PHE A 74 -27.69 11.33 3.62
CA PHE A 74 -26.33 11.53 3.10
C PHE A 74 -25.55 12.64 3.82
N LYS A 75 -26.20 13.76 4.15
CA LYS A 75 -25.52 14.89 4.79
C LYS A 75 -25.05 14.54 6.21
N THR A 76 -25.83 13.77 6.92
CA THR A 76 -25.49 13.28 8.26
C THR A 76 -24.28 12.33 8.17
N VAL A 77 -24.31 11.39 7.24
CA VAL A 77 -23.18 10.44 7.01
C VAL A 77 -21.92 11.19 6.55
N GLU A 78 -22.05 12.13 5.62
CA GLU A 78 -20.92 12.95 5.16
C GLU A 78 -20.27 13.73 6.31
N ALA A 79 -21.07 14.34 7.17
CA ALA A 79 -20.58 15.08 8.33
C ALA A 79 -19.84 14.15 9.33
N ALA A 80 -20.40 12.97 9.58
CA ALA A 80 -19.79 11.98 10.45
C ALA A 80 -18.42 11.51 9.89
N ILE A 81 -18.33 11.23 8.59
CA ILE A 81 -17.07 10.84 7.93
C ILE A 81 -16.02 11.93 8.09
N LYS A 82 -16.35 13.18 7.78
CA LYS A 82 -15.41 14.31 7.82
C LYS A 82 -14.93 14.66 9.24
N SER A 83 -15.67 14.29 10.26
CA SER A 83 -15.31 14.50 11.67
C SER A 83 -14.58 13.31 12.30
N ASP A 84 -14.51 12.17 11.63
CA ASP A 84 -13.82 10.98 12.11
C ASP A 84 -12.29 11.21 12.17
N PRO A 85 -11.60 10.71 13.22
CA PRO A 85 -10.14 10.84 13.37
C PRO A 85 -9.31 10.37 12.17
N TYR A 86 -9.81 9.44 11.37
CA TYR A 86 -9.14 8.99 10.15
C TYR A 86 -9.15 10.01 9.02
N PHE A 87 -10.07 10.99 9.05
CA PHE A 87 -10.32 11.90 7.93
C PHE A 87 -10.11 13.36 8.28
N VAL A 88 -10.16 13.73 9.55
CA VAL A 88 -10.17 15.14 10.02
C VAL A 88 -8.95 15.95 9.57
N ASN A 89 -7.82 15.30 9.31
CA ASN A 89 -6.57 15.96 8.90
C ASN A 89 -6.35 15.96 7.37
N ASP A 90 -7.21 15.30 6.61
CA ASP A 90 -7.09 15.19 5.16
C ASP A 90 -8.23 15.93 4.43
N GLU A 91 -7.95 16.48 3.26
CA GLU A 91 -9.00 16.97 2.36
C GLU A 91 -9.90 15.79 1.94
N THR A 92 -11.12 15.75 2.46
CA THR A 92 -12.04 14.61 2.28
C THR A 92 -13.26 14.99 1.47
N HIS A 93 -13.46 14.28 0.37
CA HIS A 93 -14.64 14.37 -0.49
C HIS A 93 -15.45 13.08 -0.38
N VAL A 94 -16.73 13.21 -0.09
CA VAL A 94 -17.66 12.07 0.03
C VAL A 94 -18.63 12.09 -1.14
N LYS A 95 -18.84 10.92 -1.75
CA LYS A 95 -19.80 10.72 -2.84
C LYS A 95 -20.68 9.52 -2.55
N GLN A 96 -21.99 9.72 -2.65
CA GLN A 96 -22.93 8.61 -2.64
C GLN A 96 -22.90 7.85 -3.97
N VAL A 97 -22.90 6.54 -3.91
CA VAL A 97 -22.98 5.64 -5.06
C VAL A 97 -24.08 4.61 -4.85
N PRO A 98 -24.68 4.09 -5.92
CA PRO A 98 -25.70 3.07 -5.81
C PRO A 98 -25.16 1.70 -5.37
N CYS A 99 -23.90 1.40 -5.70
CA CYS A 99 -23.24 0.15 -5.35
C CYS A 99 -21.72 0.38 -5.28
N VAL A 100 -21.10 0.00 -4.16
CA VAL A 100 -19.64 0.10 -3.98
C VAL A 100 -18.91 -0.99 -4.74
N ASP A 101 -19.53 -2.15 -4.96
CA ASP A 101 -18.92 -3.26 -5.71
C ASP A 101 -18.58 -2.89 -7.16
N ASP A 102 -19.30 -1.96 -7.75
CA ASP A 102 -18.99 -1.45 -9.10
C ASP A 102 -17.63 -0.72 -9.18
N LEU A 103 -17.07 -0.35 -8.01
CA LEU A 103 -15.78 0.34 -7.89
C LEU A 103 -14.64 -0.60 -7.47
N ASN A 104 -14.88 -1.90 -7.37
CA ASN A 104 -13.92 -2.85 -6.81
C ASN A 104 -12.67 -3.07 -7.67
N ASP A 105 -12.67 -2.70 -8.93
CA ASP A 105 -11.52 -2.79 -9.85
C ASP A 105 -10.48 -1.66 -9.66
N VAL A 106 -10.71 -0.74 -8.73
CA VAL A 106 -9.76 0.33 -8.46
C VAL A 106 -8.55 -0.25 -7.74
N GLY A 107 -7.48 -0.51 -8.49
CA GLY A 107 -6.21 -1.00 -7.98
C GLY A 107 -5.44 0.06 -7.18
N HIS A 108 -4.37 -0.38 -6.56
CA HIS A 108 -3.38 0.48 -5.93
C HIS A 108 -2.00 0.08 -6.44
N GLY A 109 -1.01 0.95 -6.27
CA GLY A 109 0.33 0.59 -6.70
C GLY A 109 1.35 1.66 -6.46
N VAL A 110 2.58 1.35 -6.84
CA VAL A 110 3.72 2.26 -6.77
C VAL A 110 4.58 2.08 -8.01
N ASN A 111 5.07 3.19 -8.54
CA ASN A 111 6.15 3.23 -9.51
C ASN A 111 7.40 3.77 -8.82
N LEU A 112 8.45 2.97 -8.76
CA LEU A 112 9.76 3.34 -8.24
C LEU A 112 10.71 3.51 -9.42
N VAL A 113 11.34 4.68 -9.51
CA VAL A 113 12.37 4.97 -10.52
C VAL A 113 13.64 5.35 -9.80
N ARG A 114 14.69 4.54 -9.95
CA ARG A 114 16.04 4.87 -9.47
C ARG A 114 16.92 5.27 -10.63
N LYS A 115 17.43 6.49 -10.59
CA LYS A 115 18.42 7.01 -11.52
C LYS A 115 19.71 7.30 -10.78
N GLY A 116 20.83 6.73 -11.24
CA GLY A 116 22.04 6.87 -10.47
C GLY A 116 23.32 6.39 -11.15
N VAL A 117 24.30 6.11 -10.31
CA VAL A 117 25.67 5.78 -10.69
C VAL A 117 26.08 4.50 -9.97
N SER A 118 26.59 3.54 -10.73
CA SER A 118 27.22 2.32 -10.21
C SER A 118 28.72 2.43 -10.45
N GLY A 119 29.52 2.45 -9.38
CA GLY A 119 30.95 2.73 -9.44
C GLY A 119 31.25 4.14 -9.96
N LYS A 120 31.75 4.24 -11.19
CA LYS A 120 31.99 5.50 -11.91
C LYS A 120 31.08 5.68 -13.13
N THR A 121 30.23 4.68 -13.41
CA THR A 121 29.40 4.65 -14.60
C THR A 121 28.05 5.30 -14.32
N HIS A 122 27.77 6.37 -15.03
CA HIS A 122 26.52 7.13 -14.97
C HIS A 122 25.41 6.44 -15.78
N ASN A 123 24.20 7.00 -15.68
CA ASN A 123 23.02 6.62 -16.48
C ASN A 123 22.45 5.23 -16.14
N GLN A 124 22.68 4.72 -14.93
CA GLN A 124 21.91 3.58 -14.45
C GLN A 124 20.47 4.03 -14.21
N LEU A 125 19.53 3.32 -14.82
CA LEU A 125 18.10 3.55 -14.68
C LEU A 125 17.43 2.21 -14.35
N PHE A 126 16.75 2.18 -13.22
CA PHE A 126 15.97 1.03 -12.78
C PHE A 126 14.54 1.48 -12.56
N GLU A 127 13.62 0.70 -13.06
CA GLU A 127 12.19 0.94 -12.91
C GLU A 127 11.51 -0.28 -12.31
N PHE A 128 10.64 -0.05 -11.35
CA PHE A 128 9.77 -1.07 -10.77
C PHE A 128 8.36 -0.50 -10.72
N ASP A 129 7.45 -1.17 -11.40
CA ASP A 129 6.04 -0.81 -11.41
C ASP A 129 5.21 -1.92 -10.77
N MET A 130 4.34 -1.54 -9.86
CA MET A 130 3.49 -2.45 -9.13
C MET A 130 2.05 -1.96 -9.15
N LYS A 131 1.13 -2.82 -9.59
CA LYS A 131 -0.32 -2.64 -9.50
C LYS A 131 -0.92 -3.81 -8.76
N ILE A 132 -1.69 -3.54 -7.72
CA ILE A 132 -2.11 -4.55 -6.76
C ILE A 132 -3.56 -4.42 -6.35
N ASN A 133 -4.10 -5.53 -5.89
CA ASN A 133 -5.23 -5.54 -4.97
C ASN A 133 -4.66 -5.39 -3.54
N ASN A 134 -4.84 -4.23 -2.93
CA ASN A 134 -4.22 -3.90 -1.65
C ASN A 134 -4.56 -4.90 -0.52
N PRO A 135 -5.83 -5.29 -0.28
CA PRO A 135 -6.15 -6.27 0.74
C PRO A 135 -5.44 -7.61 0.54
N ALA A 136 -5.47 -8.14 -0.67
CA ALA A 136 -4.89 -9.44 -1.00
C ALA A 136 -3.35 -9.44 -0.83
N LEU A 137 -2.67 -8.43 -1.37
CA LEU A 137 -1.22 -8.33 -1.22
C LEU A 137 -0.81 -8.13 0.25
N THR A 138 -1.51 -7.27 0.98
CA THR A 138 -1.23 -7.05 2.41
C THR A 138 -1.35 -8.35 3.22
N ALA A 139 -2.40 -9.13 2.99
CA ALA A 139 -2.58 -10.42 3.63
C ALA A 139 -1.44 -11.40 3.28
N GLN A 140 -1.06 -11.46 2.00
CA GLN A 140 0.05 -12.32 1.56
C GLN A 140 1.38 -11.90 2.18
N VAL A 141 1.67 -10.60 2.25
CA VAL A 141 2.89 -10.09 2.91
C VAL A 141 2.92 -10.46 4.39
N LEU A 142 1.79 -10.37 5.10
CA LEU A 142 1.71 -10.80 6.51
C LEU A 142 2.05 -12.29 6.67
N VAL A 143 1.55 -13.15 5.78
CA VAL A 143 1.88 -14.59 5.79
C VAL A 143 3.37 -14.83 5.54
N CYS A 144 3.96 -14.11 4.58
CA CYS A 144 5.40 -14.21 4.29
C CYS A 144 6.25 -13.77 5.48
N VAL A 145 5.90 -12.66 6.11
CA VAL A 145 6.63 -12.12 7.28
C VAL A 145 6.47 -13.05 8.49
N ALA A 146 5.27 -13.60 8.73
CA ALA A 146 5.04 -14.58 9.79
C ALA A 146 5.93 -15.82 9.60
N ARG A 147 6.07 -16.31 8.38
CA ARG A 147 6.99 -17.41 8.05
C ARG A 147 8.46 -17.04 8.33
N ALA A 148 8.88 -15.87 7.86
CA ALA A 148 10.24 -15.38 8.05
C ALA A 148 10.58 -15.18 9.53
N SER A 149 9.63 -14.71 10.34
CA SER A 149 9.84 -14.47 11.78
C SER A 149 10.22 -15.73 12.55
N MET A 150 9.78 -16.90 12.09
CA MET A 150 10.14 -18.19 12.70
C MET A 150 11.61 -18.58 12.50
N LYS A 151 12.29 -17.89 11.59
CA LYS A 151 13.72 -18.13 11.27
C LYS A 151 14.64 -17.07 11.89
N GLN A 152 14.07 -16.00 12.48
CA GLN A 152 14.83 -14.93 13.09
C GLN A 152 15.02 -15.16 14.58
N GLN A 153 16.07 -14.56 15.15
CA GLN A 153 16.24 -14.48 16.60
C GLN A 153 15.16 -13.55 17.19
N PRO A 154 14.81 -13.70 18.49
CA PRO A 154 13.91 -12.75 19.13
C PRO A 154 14.38 -11.32 18.98
N GLY A 155 13.52 -10.43 18.45
CA GLY A 155 13.86 -9.03 18.19
C GLY A 155 12.75 -8.29 17.47
N CYS A 156 13.03 -7.04 17.10
CA CYS A 156 12.18 -6.20 16.29
C CYS A 156 12.91 -5.92 14.97
N TYR A 157 12.27 -6.24 13.85
CA TYR A 157 12.87 -6.17 12.53
C TYR A 157 11.96 -5.42 11.57
N THR A 158 12.57 -4.62 10.70
CA THR A 158 11.93 -4.17 9.46
C THR A 158 12.13 -5.21 8.35
N MET A 159 11.29 -5.20 7.33
CA MET A 159 11.36 -6.19 6.26
C MET A 159 12.69 -6.15 5.48
N ILE A 160 13.35 -5.00 5.45
CA ILE A 160 14.67 -4.87 4.80
C ILE A 160 15.82 -5.54 5.55
N GLU A 161 15.63 -5.85 6.83
CA GLU A 161 16.62 -6.53 7.68
C GLU A 161 16.50 -8.05 7.63
N VAL A 162 15.40 -8.55 7.10
CA VAL A 162 15.11 -9.99 7.00
C VAL A 162 15.67 -10.55 5.69
N PRO A 163 16.38 -11.69 5.70
CA PRO A 163 16.80 -12.32 4.47
C PRO A 163 15.62 -12.62 3.55
N VAL A 164 15.66 -12.10 2.31
CA VAL A 164 14.51 -12.17 1.37
C VAL A 164 14.07 -13.61 1.12
N ILE A 165 15.02 -14.56 1.13
CA ILE A 165 14.71 -15.99 0.96
C ILE A 165 13.84 -16.56 2.08
N ASP A 166 13.89 -15.97 3.28
CA ASP A 166 13.07 -16.42 4.42
C ASP A 166 11.61 -16.09 4.28
N LEU A 167 11.25 -15.16 3.40
CA LEU A 167 9.89 -14.85 3.03
C LEU A 167 9.22 -15.94 2.20
N LEU A 168 10.03 -16.79 1.55
CA LEU A 168 9.55 -17.83 0.66
C LEU A 168 9.18 -19.11 1.42
N CYS A 169 8.26 -19.88 0.84
CA CYS A 169 7.89 -21.22 1.31
C CYS A 169 8.63 -22.26 0.49
N GLY A 170 9.27 -23.22 1.15
CA GLY A 170 9.97 -24.33 0.49
C GLY A 170 11.33 -24.61 1.11
N ASP A 171 11.99 -25.63 0.58
CA ASP A 171 13.36 -25.95 0.94
C ASP A 171 14.33 -24.89 0.39
N ARG A 172 15.32 -24.54 1.19
CA ARG A 172 16.27 -23.45 0.85
C ARG A 172 17.08 -23.74 -0.40
N GLU A 173 17.59 -24.97 -0.52
CA GLU A 173 18.45 -25.36 -1.65
C GLU A 173 17.64 -25.42 -2.95
N GLU A 174 16.41 -25.94 -2.88
CA GLU A 174 15.48 -25.96 -4.01
C GLU A 174 15.12 -24.55 -4.47
N LEU A 175 14.85 -23.63 -3.53
CA LEU A 175 14.54 -22.23 -3.82
C LEU A 175 15.73 -21.52 -4.48
N ILE A 176 16.95 -21.76 -4.00
CA ILE A 176 18.16 -21.19 -4.61
C ILE A 176 18.31 -21.73 -6.03
N ALA A 177 18.21 -23.05 -6.22
CA ALA A 177 18.34 -23.67 -7.53
C ALA A 177 17.27 -23.20 -8.53
N HIS A 178 16.07 -22.82 -8.04
CA HIS A 178 15.00 -22.31 -8.87
C HIS A 178 15.18 -20.83 -9.26
N LEU A 179 15.75 -20.02 -8.36
CA LEU A 179 15.80 -18.54 -8.51
C LEU A 179 17.14 -18.05 -9.08
N VAL A 180 18.17 -18.84 -9.04
CA VAL A 180 19.54 -18.56 -9.53
C VAL A 180 19.91 -19.49 -10.66
#